data_3a0d4e5212edece04159506a09ee1342
#
_entry.id   3a0d4e5212edece04159506a09ee1342
#
_cell.length_a   1.000
_cell.length_b   1.000
_cell.length_c   1.000
_cell.angle_alpha   90.00
_cell.angle_beta   90.00
_cell.angle_gamma   90.00
#
_symmetry.space_group_name_H-M   'P 1'
#
loop_
_entity.id
_entity.type
_entity.pdbx_description
1 polymer ?
#
loop_
_entity_poly.entity_id
_entity_poly.type
_entity_poly.pdbx_seq_one_letter_code
_entity_poly.pdbx_strand_id
1 'polypeptide(L)'
;MPDQLDADVCVVGAGYAGLTAARRLSQGGKSVVVLEARDRIGGRIWTHHLPDGSPVDRGGGWLGPKHDAIFALAGEMGVSTYKTWVTGAHLLVGDDKVRRYTGLIPKISPLAVVSIALAQWRIDRMAKQVPLEAPWDAKRAAEWDSTTVASYLERTGIRTKIGRDLFEMAVRGLFTGDLDDTSFLHLLFLVRGHGSINTLFSIEGGSQENLVEGGAGSIARRVADELGNAVRLNAPVRSVTQRNDRVVVDAGDVSVSAHRAVVAVPPALAAEIAFEPALSDDRMTLLSKAVAGPESKTLVVYDEPFWRADGFSGQTSEPGSASEVTLDASPVTGRPGVIASFTFGVVASRVDALEPSERRRAVLGALSARLGPRAASPTEFIETPWWKEEWTRGCSMAHFAPGLLTRYGPLLREPFGRVHWAGTETSTTSHGAIDGAVRSGERAAAEILGSG
;
A
#
# COMPACT_ATOMS: atom_id res chain seq x y z
N MET A 1 -25.93 10.66 -25.63
CA MET A 1 -24.70 10.12 -26.27
C MET A 1 -23.59 10.34 -25.25
N PRO A 2 -22.63 9.43 -25.13
CA PRO A 2 -21.48 9.66 -24.25
C PRO A 2 -20.72 10.92 -24.64
N ASP A 3 -20.14 11.61 -23.66
CA ASP A 3 -19.22 12.73 -23.88
C ASP A 3 -17.97 12.18 -24.58
N GLN A 4 -17.72 12.65 -25.81
CA GLN A 4 -16.59 12.18 -26.61
C GLN A 4 -15.43 13.14 -26.48
N LEU A 5 -14.32 12.65 -25.94
CA LEU A 5 -13.08 13.41 -25.73
C LEU A 5 -11.98 12.90 -26.66
N ASP A 6 -11.08 13.80 -27.05
CA ASP A 6 -9.86 13.49 -27.79
C ASP A 6 -8.64 13.95 -26.99
N ALA A 7 -7.60 13.12 -26.93
CA ALA A 7 -6.36 13.42 -26.25
C ALA A 7 -5.17 12.69 -26.86
N ASP A 8 -3.94 13.07 -26.51
CA ASP A 8 -2.76 12.26 -26.83
C ASP A 8 -2.71 11.00 -25.98
N VAL A 9 -3.08 11.12 -24.70
CA VAL A 9 -3.02 9.99 -23.75
C VAL A 9 -4.25 9.97 -22.84
N CYS A 10 -4.89 8.80 -22.73
CA CYS A 10 -5.90 8.52 -21.73
C CYS A 10 -5.28 7.74 -20.57
N VAL A 11 -5.46 8.22 -19.32
CA VAL A 11 -4.98 7.56 -18.11
C VAL A 11 -6.17 6.97 -17.35
N VAL A 12 -6.13 5.70 -17.05
CA VAL A 12 -7.16 4.96 -16.29
C VAL A 12 -6.75 4.84 -14.83
N GLY A 13 -7.46 5.56 -13.97
CA GLY A 13 -7.22 5.63 -12.53
C GLY A 13 -6.48 6.91 -12.09
N ALA A 14 -7.06 7.64 -11.14
CA ALA A 14 -6.49 8.84 -10.52
C ALA A 14 -5.84 8.56 -9.15
N GLY A 15 -5.21 7.39 -8.99
CA GLY A 15 -4.26 7.13 -7.91
C GLY A 15 -2.92 7.83 -8.16
N TYR A 16 -1.97 7.73 -7.23
CA TYR A 16 -0.65 8.35 -7.38
C TYR A 16 0.06 7.99 -8.68
N ALA A 17 -0.02 6.73 -9.13
CA ALA A 17 0.59 6.30 -10.37
C ALA A 17 0.00 7.02 -11.59
N GLY A 18 -1.33 7.04 -11.69
CA GLY A 18 -2.02 7.68 -12.82
C GLY A 18 -1.87 9.19 -12.82
N LEU A 19 -2.03 9.84 -11.67
CA LEU A 19 -1.84 11.30 -11.55
C LEU A 19 -0.41 11.73 -11.88
N THR A 20 0.59 10.97 -11.44
CA THR A 20 2.00 11.24 -11.77
C THR A 20 2.24 11.05 -13.26
N ALA A 21 1.75 9.96 -13.86
CA ALA A 21 1.87 9.74 -15.31
C ALA A 21 1.24 10.88 -16.10
N ALA A 22 -0.01 11.25 -15.76
CA ALA A 22 -0.72 12.35 -16.43
C ALA A 22 0.03 13.68 -16.33
N ARG A 23 0.55 14.02 -15.13
CA ARG A 23 1.32 15.26 -14.91
C ARG A 23 2.61 15.26 -15.71
N ARG A 24 3.41 14.18 -15.68
CA ARG A 24 4.66 14.11 -16.46
C ARG A 24 4.40 14.16 -17.98
N LEU A 25 3.33 13.53 -18.46
CA LEU A 25 2.91 13.62 -19.86
C LEU A 25 2.49 15.05 -20.25
N SER A 26 1.69 15.71 -19.40
CA SER A 26 1.28 17.10 -19.62
C SER A 26 2.49 18.06 -19.65
N GLN A 27 3.45 17.87 -18.73
CA GLN A 27 4.72 18.61 -18.73
C GLN A 27 5.55 18.35 -19.98
N GLY A 28 5.44 17.14 -20.57
CA GLY A 28 6.02 16.77 -21.85
C GLY A 28 5.25 17.27 -23.07
N GLY A 29 4.23 18.13 -22.88
CA GLY A 29 3.45 18.76 -23.96
C GLY A 29 2.35 17.88 -24.54
N LYS A 30 1.98 16.75 -23.88
CA LYS A 30 0.87 15.90 -24.33
C LYS A 30 -0.46 16.36 -23.70
N SER A 31 -1.52 16.36 -24.47
CA SER A 31 -2.87 16.45 -23.96
C SER A 31 -3.27 15.16 -23.25
N VAL A 32 -3.86 15.27 -22.07
CA VAL A 32 -4.19 14.11 -21.21
C VAL A 32 -5.65 14.16 -20.75
N VAL A 33 -6.26 12.99 -20.64
CA VAL A 33 -7.54 12.79 -19.92
C VAL A 33 -7.32 11.68 -18.90
N VAL A 34 -7.73 11.92 -17.66
CA VAL A 34 -7.65 10.92 -16.57
C VAL A 34 -9.08 10.51 -16.20
N LEU A 35 -9.37 9.21 -16.24
CA LEU A 35 -10.67 8.64 -15.86
C LEU A 35 -10.55 7.92 -14.52
N GLU A 36 -11.30 8.37 -13.53
CA GLU A 36 -11.34 7.78 -12.18
C GLU A 36 -12.75 7.23 -11.90
N ALA A 37 -12.80 6.00 -11.43
CA ALA A 37 -14.06 5.32 -11.16
C ALA A 37 -14.83 5.92 -9.97
N ARG A 38 -14.10 6.41 -8.95
CA ARG A 38 -14.67 7.02 -7.73
C ARG A 38 -15.06 8.47 -7.93
N ASP A 39 -15.77 8.97 -6.95
CA ASP A 39 -16.04 10.41 -6.73
C ASP A 39 -14.86 11.18 -6.13
N ARG A 40 -13.71 10.50 -5.95
CA ARG A 40 -12.48 11.05 -5.35
C ARG A 40 -11.23 10.53 -6.04
N ILE A 41 -10.19 11.31 -5.99
CA ILE A 41 -8.83 10.93 -6.39
C ILE A 41 -8.07 10.19 -5.27
N GLY A 42 -6.83 9.77 -5.55
CA GLY A 42 -5.86 9.21 -4.60
C GLY A 42 -5.82 7.69 -4.53
N GLY A 43 -6.86 6.99 -5.02
CA GLY A 43 -6.93 5.53 -5.00
C GLY A 43 -6.84 4.95 -3.58
N ARG A 44 -5.75 4.22 -3.27
CA ARG A 44 -5.45 3.64 -1.94
C ARG A 44 -4.98 4.68 -0.90
N ILE A 45 -4.84 5.92 -1.30
CA ILE A 45 -4.60 7.05 -0.41
C ILE A 45 -5.92 7.80 -0.25
N TRP A 46 -6.32 8.00 0.99
CA TRP A 46 -7.59 8.66 1.31
C TRP A 46 -7.43 9.49 2.58
N THR A 47 -7.20 10.78 2.41
CA THR A 47 -7.24 11.73 3.52
C THR A 47 -8.69 12.15 3.75
N HIS A 48 -9.17 11.95 4.96
CA HIS A 48 -10.45 12.38 5.48
C HIS A 48 -10.24 13.61 6.38
N HIS A 49 -11.17 14.55 6.36
CA HIS A 49 -11.14 15.70 7.26
C HIS A 49 -12.17 15.51 8.35
N LEU A 50 -11.73 15.61 9.60
CA LEU A 50 -12.60 15.57 10.77
C LEU A 50 -13.48 16.84 10.83
N PRO A 51 -14.52 16.88 11.70
CA PRO A 51 -15.39 18.06 11.80
C PRO A 51 -14.68 19.38 12.13
N ASP A 52 -13.52 19.30 12.80
CA ASP A 52 -12.66 20.46 13.10
C ASP A 52 -11.71 20.83 11.94
N GLY A 53 -11.79 20.14 10.81
CA GLY A 53 -10.92 20.30 9.65
C GLY A 53 -9.59 19.56 9.71
N SER A 54 -9.27 18.88 10.80
CA SER A 54 -8.03 18.12 10.95
C SER A 54 -7.95 16.95 9.95
N PRO A 55 -6.84 16.81 9.21
CA PRO A 55 -6.67 15.72 8.26
C PRO A 55 -6.27 14.42 8.97
N VAL A 56 -6.87 13.30 8.54
CA VAL A 56 -6.53 11.96 8.99
C VAL A 56 -6.51 11.00 7.80
N ASP A 57 -5.49 10.17 7.68
CA ASP A 57 -5.34 9.27 6.54
C ASP A 57 -6.02 7.92 6.80
N ARG A 58 -7.15 7.68 6.16
CA ARG A 58 -7.86 6.39 6.16
C ARG A 58 -7.12 5.32 5.35
N GLY A 59 -6.30 5.74 4.37
CA GLY A 59 -5.44 4.89 3.55
C GLY A 59 -3.97 4.96 3.93
N GLY A 60 -3.07 4.70 2.98
CA GLY A 60 -1.64 4.90 3.16
C GLY A 60 -1.33 6.34 3.53
N GLY A 61 -0.42 6.55 4.48
CA GLY A 61 -0.10 7.88 4.99
C GLY A 61 1.38 8.07 5.33
N TRP A 62 2.18 6.98 5.32
CA TRP A 62 3.56 7.01 5.76
C TRP A 62 4.56 7.00 4.60
N LEU A 63 5.67 7.72 4.81
CA LEU A 63 6.80 7.79 3.91
C LEU A 63 8.09 7.41 4.64
N GLY A 64 8.89 6.56 4.02
CA GLY A 64 10.20 6.16 4.53
C GLY A 64 11.35 6.94 3.90
N PRO A 65 12.56 6.91 4.49
CA PRO A 65 13.70 7.72 4.04
C PRO A 65 14.23 7.37 2.64
N LYS A 66 13.81 6.23 2.07
CA LYS A 66 14.17 5.79 0.70
C LYS A 66 13.09 6.09 -0.33
N HIS A 67 12.05 6.79 0.04
CA HIS A 67 10.95 7.14 -0.85
C HIS A 67 11.24 8.46 -1.59
N ASP A 68 12.33 8.48 -2.39
CA ASP A 68 12.86 9.71 -3.00
C ASP A 68 11.88 10.34 -3.99
N ALA A 69 11.15 9.53 -4.77
CA ALA A 69 10.24 10.03 -5.80
C ALA A 69 9.04 10.77 -5.20
N ILE A 70 8.45 10.22 -4.13
CA ILE A 70 7.34 10.89 -3.47
C ILE A 70 7.80 12.12 -2.68
N PHE A 71 9.00 12.12 -2.08
CA PHE A 71 9.55 13.33 -1.46
C PHE A 71 9.84 14.42 -2.49
N ALA A 72 10.35 14.06 -3.67
CA ALA A 72 10.53 15.01 -4.77
C ALA A 72 9.18 15.59 -5.21
N LEU A 73 8.17 14.74 -5.43
CA LEU A 73 6.83 15.17 -5.80
C LEU A 73 6.20 16.06 -4.72
N ALA A 74 6.35 15.72 -3.43
CA ALA A 74 5.89 16.54 -2.32
C ALA A 74 6.54 17.93 -2.34
N GLY A 75 7.86 17.99 -2.58
CA GLY A 75 8.60 19.23 -2.74
C GLY A 75 8.13 20.07 -3.94
N GLU A 76 7.90 19.44 -5.10
CA GLU A 76 7.33 20.10 -6.29
C GLU A 76 5.92 20.67 -5.99
N MET A 77 5.15 19.97 -5.17
CA MET A 77 3.80 20.39 -4.76
C MET A 77 3.79 21.33 -3.56
N GLY A 78 4.96 21.67 -2.99
CA GLY A 78 5.04 22.52 -1.80
C GLY A 78 4.37 21.93 -0.56
N VAL A 79 4.41 20.60 -0.41
CA VAL A 79 3.83 19.88 0.73
C VAL A 79 4.93 19.39 1.65
N SER A 80 4.85 19.73 2.94
CA SER A 80 5.82 19.33 3.97
C SER A 80 5.49 17.96 4.55
N THR A 81 6.50 17.35 5.19
CA THR A 81 6.37 16.11 5.95
C THR A 81 6.88 16.32 7.38
N TYR A 82 6.45 15.49 8.30
CA TYR A 82 6.88 15.50 9.69
C TYR A 82 7.09 14.08 10.22
N LYS A 83 7.90 13.96 11.28
CA LYS A 83 8.22 12.65 11.84
C LYS A 83 7.03 12.04 12.59
N THR A 84 6.82 10.75 12.41
CA THR A 84 5.92 9.97 13.24
C THR A 84 6.39 10.03 14.69
N TRP A 85 5.45 10.22 15.60
CA TRP A 85 5.76 10.24 17.03
C TRP A 85 6.17 8.85 17.51
N VAL A 86 7.35 8.75 18.15
CA VAL A 86 7.90 7.51 18.70
C VAL A 86 8.41 7.65 20.14
N THR A 87 8.30 8.86 20.71
CA THR A 87 8.78 9.12 22.06
C THR A 87 7.92 8.40 23.10
N GLY A 88 8.55 7.75 24.06
CA GLY A 88 7.90 6.97 25.10
C GLY A 88 8.07 5.46 24.93
N ALA A 89 7.38 4.70 25.75
CA ALA A 89 7.44 3.24 25.71
C ALA A 89 6.48 2.68 24.65
N HIS A 90 6.95 1.70 23.91
CA HIS A 90 6.13 0.82 23.07
C HIS A 90 5.55 -0.32 23.91
N LEU A 91 4.43 -0.89 23.50
CA LEU A 91 3.77 -1.98 24.19
C LEU A 91 3.70 -3.23 23.30
N LEU A 92 4.10 -4.36 23.87
CA LEU A 92 3.93 -5.69 23.27
C LEU A 92 3.07 -6.55 24.18
N VAL A 93 1.99 -7.09 23.61
CA VAL A 93 1.18 -8.11 24.28
C VAL A 93 1.51 -9.49 23.70
N GLY A 94 1.79 -10.42 24.60
CA GLY A 94 2.04 -11.82 24.25
C GLY A 94 2.22 -12.66 25.51
N ASP A 95 1.83 -13.94 25.44
CA ASP A 95 1.79 -14.85 26.60
C ASP A 95 1.02 -14.23 27.79
N ASP A 96 -0.12 -13.60 27.53
CA ASP A 96 -1.01 -12.90 28.50
C ASP A 96 -0.31 -11.81 29.32
N LYS A 97 0.75 -11.22 28.79
CA LYS A 97 1.53 -10.16 29.44
C LYS A 97 1.71 -8.94 28.56
N VAL A 98 1.50 -7.77 29.16
CA VAL A 98 1.87 -6.49 28.54
C VAL A 98 3.31 -6.16 28.91
N ARG A 99 4.17 -6.02 27.90
CA ARG A 99 5.59 -5.69 28.06
C ARG A 99 5.84 -4.29 27.55
N ARG A 100 6.45 -3.45 28.38
CA ARG A 100 6.93 -2.12 28.03
C ARG A 100 8.38 -2.18 27.56
N TYR A 101 8.68 -1.57 26.42
CA TYR A 101 10.05 -1.48 25.89
C TYR A 101 10.27 -0.16 25.16
N THR A 102 11.53 0.19 24.94
CA THR A 102 11.96 1.34 24.15
C THR A 102 12.91 0.87 23.06
N GLY A 103 12.96 1.58 21.95
CA GLY A 103 13.78 1.20 20.79
C GLY A 103 13.17 0.04 19.99
N LEU A 104 13.97 -0.57 19.12
CA LEU A 104 13.49 -1.52 18.10
C LEU A 104 13.22 -2.93 18.61
N ILE A 105 13.83 -3.32 19.74
CA ILE A 105 13.81 -4.72 20.21
C ILE A 105 12.84 -4.87 21.39
N PRO A 106 11.73 -5.60 21.22
CA PRO A 106 10.83 -5.89 22.32
C PRO A 106 11.52 -6.68 23.43
N LYS A 107 11.10 -6.50 24.69
CA LYS A 107 11.57 -7.31 25.84
C LYS A 107 10.97 -8.72 25.82
N ILE A 108 11.48 -9.55 24.92
CA ILE A 108 11.20 -10.98 24.79
C ILE A 108 12.45 -11.81 25.18
N SER A 109 12.33 -13.14 25.18
CA SER A 109 13.49 -13.96 25.53
C SER A 109 14.67 -13.75 24.57
N PRO A 110 15.93 -13.80 25.06
CA PRO A 110 17.11 -13.70 24.18
C PRO A 110 17.09 -14.70 23.01
N LEU A 111 16.55 -15.90 23.25
CA LEU A 111 16.40 -16.92 22.22
C LEU A 111 15.45 -16.47 21.11
N ALA A 112 14.35 -15.78 21.44
CA ALA A 112 13.43 -15.19 20.45
C ALA A 112 14.14 -14.09 19.65
N VAL A 113 14.82 -13.16 20.31
CA VAL A 113 15.55 -12.06 19.66
C VAL A 113 16.58 -12.59 18.69
N VAL A 114 17.44 -13.52 19.10
CA VAL A 114 18.49 -14.09 18.25
C VAL A 114 17.89 -14.85 17.07
N SER A 115 16.84 -15.65 17.29
CA SER A 115 16.22 -16.41 16.21
C SER A 115 15.53 -15.53 15.17
N ILE A 116 14.87 -14.44 15.59
CA ILE A 116 14.29 -13.42 14.68
C ILE A 116 15.41 -12.72 13.91
N ALA A 117 16.46 -12.27 14.57
CA ALA A 117 17.58 -11.58 13.91
C ALA A 117 18.26 -12.47 12.87
N LEU A 118 18.42 -13.77 13.14
CA LEU A 118 18.94 -14.73 12.18
C LEU A 118 18.00 -14.94 10.99
N ALA A 119 16.69 -14.99 11.21
CA ALA A 119 15.71 -15.09 10.14
C ALA A 119 15.75 -13.83 9.23
N GLN A 120 15.77 -12.64 9.83
CA GLN A 120 15.91 -11.36 9.11
C GLN A 120 17.21 -11.31 8.30
N TRP A 121 18.34 -11.64 8.91
CA TRP A 121 19.64 -11.66 8.22
C TRP A 121 19.65 -12.62 7.02
N ARG A 122 19.04 -13.81 7.14
CA ARG A 122 18.94 -14.77 6.03
C ARG A 122 18.07 -14.22 4.89
N ILE A 123 16.93 -13.61 5.21
CA ILE A 123 16.04 -13.00 4.22
C ILE A 123 16.78 -11.87 3.50
N ASP A 124 17.41 -10.95 4.24
CA ASP A 124 18.16 -9.83 3.65
C ASP A 124 19.32 -10.30 2.75
N ARG A 125 20.02 -11.37 3.16
CA ARG A 125 21.10 -11.97 2.36
C ARG A 125 20.59 -12.58 1.04
N MET A 126 19.42 -13.23 1.06
CA MET A 126 18.80 -13.77 -0.15
C MET A 126 18.23 -12.64 -1.01
N ALA A 127 17.57 -11.67 -0.43
CA ALA A 127 17.03 -10.52 -1.13
C ALA A 127 18.07 -9.74 -1.95
N LYS A 128 19.33 -9.65 -1.45
CA LYS A 128 20.45 -9.04 -2.19
C LYS A 128 20.78 -9.73 -3.52
N GLN A 129 20.35 -10.96 -3.71
CA GLN A 129 20.57 -11.74 -4.94
C GLN A 129 19.43 -11.57 -5.96
N VAL A 130 18.38 -10.84 -5.61
CA VAL A 130 17.24 -10.59 -6.49
C VAL A 130 17.48 -9.31 -7.29
N PRO A 131 17.54 -9.38 -8.63
CA PRO A 131 17.64 -8.20 -9.48
C PRO A 131 16.33 -7.42 -9.42
N LEU A 132 16.39 -6.11 -9.24
CA LEU A 132 15.20 -5.25 -9.10
C LEU A 132 14.40 -5.14 -10.39
N GLU A 133 15.08 -5.07 -11.53
CA GLU A 133 14.41 -4.94 -12.83
C GLU A 133 13.75 -6.25 -13.29
N ALA A 134 14.29 -7.39 -12.88
CA ALA A 134 13.83 -8.70 -13.32
C ALA A 134 13.97 -9.73 -12.18
N PRO A 135 13.15 -9.68 -11.13
CA PRO A 135 13.25 -10.59 -9.99
C PRO A 135 13.15 -12.07 -10.39
N TRP A 136 12.46 -12.36 -11.49
CA TRP A 136 12.36 -13.69 -12.10
C TRP A 136 13.66 -14.23 -12.69
N ASP A 137 14.66 -13.38 -12.94
CA ASP A 137 15.97 -13.75 -13.44
C ASP A 137 16.99 -14.05 -12.32
N ALA A 138 16.57 -14.00 -11.04
CA ALA A 138 17.42 -14.39 -9.95
C ALA A 138 17.87 -15.85 -10.11
N LYS A 139 19.14 -16.14 -9.79
CA LYS A 139 19.72 -17.48 -9.96
C LYS A 139 18.89 -18.62 -9.33
N ARG A 140 18.16 -18.32 -8.26
CA ARG A 140 17.28 -19.25 -7.53
C ARG A 140 15.80 -18.85 -7.63
N ALA A 141 15.42 -18.11 -8.66
CA ALA A 141 14.05 -17.59 -8.78
C ALA A 141 13.01 -18.71 -8.75
N ALA A 142 13.20 -19.77 -9.53
CA ALA A 142 12.27 -20.90 -9.60
C ALA A 142 12.07 -21.59 -8.24
N GLU A 143 13.14 -21.77 -7.46
CA GLU A 143 13.07 -22.35 -6.12
C GLU A 143 12.32 -21.43 -5.15
N TRP A 144 12.65 -20.14 -5.16
CA TRP A 144 12.03 -19.18 -4.27
C TRP A 144 10.57 -18.88 -4.64
N ASP A 145 10.27 -18.85 -5.94
CA ASP A 145 8.93 -18.60 -6.42
C ASP A 145 7.98 -19.80 -6.26
N SER A 146 8.51 -21.02 -6.20
CA SER A 146 7.73 -22.23 -5.89
C SER A 146 7.51 -22.46 -4.39
N THR A 147 8.15 -21.67 -3.54
CA THR A 147 8.03 -21.75 -2.08
C THR A 147 7.08 -20.67 -1.59
N THR A 148 6.14 -21.00 -0.69
CA THR A 148 5.31 -20.00 -0.03
C THR A 148 6.07 -19.31 1.10
N VAL A 149 5.65 -18.09 1.44
CA VAL A 149 6.21 -17.37 2.60
C VAL A 149 5.99 -18.17 3.88
N ALA A 150 4.80 -18.73 4.10
CA ALA A 150 4.49 -19.57 5.27
C ALA A 150 5.45 -20.76 5.37
N SER A 151 5.58 -21.55 4.30
CA SER A 151 6.52 -22.71 4.26
C SER A 151 7.98 -22.30 4.53
N TYR A 152 8.38 -21.10 4.09
CA TYR A 152 9.71 -20.59 4.43
C TYR A 152 9.80 -20.23 5.92
N LEU A 153 8.81 -19.54 6.49
CA LEU A 153 8.80 -19.11 7.89
C LEU A 153 8.85 -20.31 8.85
N GLU A 154 8.13 -21.38 8.58
CA GLU A 154 8.20 -22.63 9.35
C GLU A 154 9.64 -23.19 9.47
N ARG A 155 10.43 -23.01 8.40
CA ARG A 155 11.82 -23.47 8.32
C ARG A 155 12.86 -22.49 8.87
N THR A 156 12.45 -21.26 9.27
CA THR A 156 13.40 -20.24 9.75
C THR A 156 14.09 -20.60 11.05
N GLY A 157 13.48 -21.50 11.84
CA GLY A 157 14.01 -21.91 13.14
C GLY A 157 13.74 -20.89 14.25
N ILE A 158 12.72 -20.03 14.11
CA ILE A 158 12.24 -19.19 15.23
C ILE A 158 11.59 -20.09 16.26
N ARG A 159 12.25 -20.26 17.42
CA ARG A 159 11.96 -21.35 18.37
C ARG A 159 10.88 -21.03 19.38
N THR A 160 10.56 -19.77 19.60
CA THR A 160 9.57 -19.34 20.62
C THR A 160 8.25 -18.98 19.97
N LYS A 161 7.13 -19.31 20.63
CA LYS A 161 5.80 -18.95 20.14
C LYS A 161 5.68 -17.46 19.88
N ILE A 162 5.99 -16.62 20.87
CA ILE A 162 5.92 -15.16 20.74
C ILE A 162 6.79 -14.63 19.58
N GLY A 163 7.97 -15.22 19.35
CA GLY A 163 8.85 -14.83 18.24
C GLY A 163 8.24 -15.16 16.87
N ARG A 164 7.61 -16.33 16.73
CA ARG A 164 6.90 -16.71 15.51
C ARG A 164 5.70 -15.81 15.28
N ASP A 165 4.83 -15.67 16.28
CA ASP A 165 3.60 -14.88 16.17
C ASP A 165 3.91 -13.43 15.75
N LEU A 166 4.94 -12.81 16.33
CA LEU A 166 5.38 -11.46 15.99
C LEU A 166 5.93 -11.38 14.56
N PHE A 167 6.78 -12.33 14.20
CA PHE A 167 7.42 -12.29 12.88
C PHE A 167 6.41 -12.57 11.77
N GLU A 168 5.50 -13.54 11.97
CA GLU A 168 4.40 -13.83 11.05
C GLU A 168 3.45 -12.64 10.92
N MET A 169 3.04 -12.01 12.04
CA MET A 169 2.22 -10.81 12.02
C MET A 169 2.88 -9.68 11.22
N ALA A 170 4.17 -9.42 11.46
CA ALA A 170 4.91 -8.39 10.76
C ALA A 170 5.01 -8.66 9.24
N VAL A 171 5.31 -9.91 8.85
CA VAL A 171 5.39 -10.30 7.42
C VAL A 171 3.99 -10.28 6.78
N ARG A 172 2.96 -10.74 7.50
CA ARG A 172 1.57 -10.66 7.02
C ARG A 172 1.13 -9.22 6.79
N GLY A 173 1.55 -8.29 7.65
CA GLY A 173 1.29 -6.86 7.48
C GLY A 173 1.92 -6.26 6.21
N LEU A 174 2.96 -6.86 5.64
CA LEU A 174 3.54 -6.40 4.38
C LEU A 174 2.66 -6.70 3.16
N PHE A 175 2.06 -7.89 3.14
CA PHE A 175 1.27 -8.37 2.00
C PHE A 175 -0.23 -8.25 2.21
N THR A 176 -0.64 -8.21 3.49
CA THR A 176 -2.04 -8.25 3.93
C THR A 176 -2.81 -9.50 3.50
N GLY A 177 -2.21 -10.32 2.63
CA GLY A 177 -2.71 -11.59 2.15
C GLY A 177 -2.32 -12.77 3.04
N ASP A 178 -2.75 -13.97 2.62
CA ASP A 178 -2.35 -15.21 3.25
C ASP A 178 -0.89 -15.55 2.88
N LEU A 179 -0.09 -15.89 3.89
CA LEU A 179 1.32 -16.23 3.69
C LEU A 179 1.50 -17.58 2.97
N ASP A 180 0.46 -18.44 2.98
CA ASP A 180 0.41 -19.67 2.20
C ASP A 180 0.17 -19.43 0.70
N ASP A 181 -0.43 -18.29 0.35
CA ASP A 181 -0.68 -17.91 -1.03
C ASP A 181 0.36 -16.93 -1.60
N THR A 182 1.34 -16.52 -0.79
CA THR A 182 2.35 -15.53 -1.20
C THR A 182 3.67 -16.21 -1.53
N SER A 183 4.23 -15.91 -2.73
CA SER A 183 5.55 -16.37 -3.16
C SER A 183 6.67 -15.82 -2.27
N PHE A 184 7.60 -16.68 -1.88
CA PHE A 184 8.80 -16.24 -1.16
C PHE A 184 9.72 -15.36 -2.02
N LEU A 185 9.75 -15.55 -3.35
CA LEU A 185 10.45 -14.64 -4.27
C LEU A 185 9.87 -13.23 -4.18
N HIS A 186 8.55 -13.10 -4.04
CA HIS A 186 7.91 -11.80 -3.88
C HIS A 186 8.35 -11.11 -2.58
N LEU A 187 8.45 -11.84 -1.47
CA LEU A 187 9.00 -11.29 -0.23
C LEU A 187 10.45 -10.80 -0.43
N LEU A 188 11.28 -11.59 -1.08
CA LEU A 188 12.68 -11.21 -1.33
C LEU A 188 12.77 -9.97 -2.24
N PHE A 189 11.93 -9.87 -3.26
CA PHE A 189 11.84 -8.70 -4.14
C PHE A 189 11.41 -7.45 -3.37
N LEU A 190 10.37 -7.56 -2.54
CA LEU A 190 9.91 -6.47 -1.68
C LEU A 190 11.02 -5.97 -0.75
N VAL A 191 11.66 -6.89 -0.02
CA VAL A 191 12.78 -6.58 0.89
C VAL A 191 13.95 -5.93 0.13
N ARG A 192 14.27 -6.43 -1.06
CA ARG A 192 15.33 -5.86 -1.91
C ARG A 192 15.02 -4.41 -2.31
N GLY A 193 13.77 -4.14 -2.73
CA GLY A 193 13.31 -2.82 -3.16
C GLY A 193 13.28 -1.78 -2.04
N HIS A 194 13.07 -2.21 -0.80
CA HIS A 194 13.08 -1.35 0.39
C HIS A 194 14.43 -1.32 1.13
N GLY A 195 15.38 -2.19 0.71
CA GLY A 195 16.76 -2.24 1.22
C GLY A 195 17.00 -3.26 2.32
N SER A 196 16.06 -3.50 3.22
CA SER A 196 16.09 -4.57 4.22
C SER A 196 14.69 -4.84 4.77
N ILE A 197 14.50 -6.03 5.36
CA ILE A 197 13.25 -6.36 6.05
C ILE A 197 13.04 -5.47 7.29
N ASN A 198 14.13 -5.06 7.93
CA ASN A 198 14.05 -4.17 9.08
C ASN A 198 13.54 -2.77 8.69
N THR A 199 13.91 -2.25 7.51
CA THR A 199 13.36 -1.00 6.97
C THR A 199 11.84 -1.06 6.81
N LEU A 200 11.30 -2.22 6.41
CA LEU A 200 9.86 -2.42 6.27
C LEU A 200 9.12 -2.42 7.62
N PHE A 201 9.77 -2.89 8.69
CA PHE A 201 9.14 -3.03 10.00
C PHE A 201 9.35 -1.84 10.94
N SER A 202 10.31 -0.95 10.62
CA SER A 202 10.69 0.14 11.52
C SER A 202 9.91 1.43 11.25
N ILE A 203 9.71 2.22 12.30
CA ILE A 203 9.27 3.61 12.19
C ILE A 203 10.52 4.46 11.94
N GLU A 204 11.40 4.63 12.92
CA GLU A 204 12.65 5.40 12.77
C GLU A 204 13.58 4.70 11.77
N GLY A 205 14.00 5.44 10.74
CA GLY A 205 14.81 4.92 9.64
C GLY A 205 14.08 3.91 8.75
N GLY A 206 12.77 3.74 8.91
CA GLY A 206 11.93 2.77 8.23
C GLY A 206 10.78 3.37 7.42
N SER A 207 9.96 2.49 6.88
CA SER A 207 8.89 2.85 5.95
C SER A 207 7.79 3.73 6.58
N GLN A 208 7.69 3.79 7.92
CA GLN A 208 6.70 4.57 8.65
C GLN A 208 7.29 5.82 9.33
N GLU A 209 8.43 6.32 8.85
CA GLU A 209 9.17 7.39 9.54
C GLU A 209 8.50 8.76 9.46
N ASN A 210 7.86 9.08 8.34
CA ASN A 210 7.27 10.41 8.11
C ASN A 210 5.79 10.31 7.77
N LEU A 211 5.05 11.29 8.24
CA LEU A 211 3.68 11.60 7.84
C LEU A 211 3.67 12.87 6.97
N VAL A 212 2.59 13.09 6.24
CA VAL A 212 2.44 14.22 5.33
C VAL A 212 1.57 15.30 5.99
N GLU A 213 2.02 16.55 5.97
CA GLU A 213 1.23 17.67 6.45
C GLU A 213 0.00 17.88 5.55
N GLY A 214 -1.17 17.98 6.18
CA GLY A 214 -2.44 17.99 5.44
C GLY A 214 -2.91 16.61 4.97
N GLY A 215 -2.22 15.51 5.39
CA GLY A 215 -2.47 14.14 4.99
C GLY A 215 -1.86 13.79 3.63
N ALA A 216 -1.62 12.50 3.40
CA ALA A 216 -0.98 12.03 2.16
C ALA A 216 -1.80 12.36 0.90
N GLY A 217 -3.12 12.50 1.00
CA GLY A 217 -3.97 12.91 -0.12
C GLY A 217 -3.74 14.35 -0.60
N SER A 218 -3.08 15.20 0.20
CA SER A 218 -2.83 16.61 -0.16
C SER A 218 -1.91 16.76 -1.38
N ILE A 219 -0.89 15.90 -1.50
CA ILE A 219 0.01 15.88 -2.66
C ILE A 219 -0.78 15.49 -3.92
N ALA A 220 -1.57 14.41 -3.85
CA ALA A 220 -2.39 13.96 -4.97
C ALA A 220 -3.40 15.02 -5.41
N ARG A 221 -3.99 15.74 -4.45
CA ARG A 221 -4.93 16.84 -4.73
C ARG A 221 -4.27 17.96 -5.51
N ARG A 222 -3.08 18.42 -5.09
CA ARG A 222 -2.36 19.47 -5.81
C ARG A 222 -1.96 19.05 -7.23
N VAL A 223 -1.58 17.79 -7.42
CA VAL A 223 -1.34 17.25 -8.77
C VAL A 223 -2.63 17.27 -9.60
N ALA A 224 -3.75 16.87 -9.03
CA ALA A 224 -5.04 16.90 -9.73
C ALA A 224 -5.50 18.34 -10.03
N ASP A 225 -5.24 19.29 -9.12
CA ASP A 225 -5.56 20.70 -9.32
C ASP A 225 -4.74 21.30 -10.49
N GLU A 226 -3.45 20.94 -10.64
CA GLU A 226 -2.65 21.30 -11.82
C GLU A 226 -3.23 20.73 -13.12
N LEU A 227 -3.77 19.51 -13.09
CA LEU A 227 -4.38 18.86 -14.25
C LEU A 227 -5.80 19.41 -14.54
N GLY A 228 -6.46 19.97 -13.55
CA GLY A 228 -7.76 20.64 -13.69
C GLY A 228 -8.82 19.73 -14.32
N ASN A 229 -9.47 20.24 -15.38
CA ASN A 229 -10.55 19.55 -16.06
C ASN A 229 -10.13 18.27 -16.81
N ALA A 230 -8.85 17.95 -16.88
CA ALA A 230 -8.39 16.67 -17.44
C ALA A 230 -8.78 15.47 -16.59
N VAL A 231 -9.04 15.68 -15.26
CA VAL A 231 -9.45 14.62 -14.35
C VAL A 231 -10.97 14.50 -14.33
N ARG A 232 -11.46 13.32 -14.70
CA ARG A 232 -12.90 12.99 -14.73
C ARG A 232 -13.18 11.95 -13.66
N LEU A 233 -13.95 12.31 -12.64
CA LEU A 233 -14.42 11.43 -11.58
C LEU A 233 -15.73 10.73 -12.01
N ASN A 234 -16.09 9.67 -11.29
CA ASN A 234 -17.29 8.86 -11.55
C ASN A 234 -17.32 8.29 -12.98
N ALA A 235 -16.14 7.97 -13.51
CA ALA A 235 -15.95 7.45 -14.87
C ALA A 235 -15.27 6.07 -14.85
N PRO A 236 -15.97 5.01 -14.40
CA PRO A 236 -15.41 3.66 -14.36
C PRO A 236 -15.19 3.11 -15.77
N VAL A 237 -13.93 2.86 -16.13
CA VAL A 237 -13.56 2.33 -17.44
C VAL A 237 -14.03 0.89 -17.56
N ARG A 238 -14.74 0.60 -18.64
CA ARG A 238 -15.32 -0.72 -18.95
C ARG A 238 -14.57 -1.43 -20.06
N SER A 239 -14.07 -0.66 -21.07
CA SER A 239 -13.32 -1.24 -22.16
C SER A 239 -12.21 -0.36 -22.68
N VAL A 240 -11.20 -1.01 -23.29
CA VAL A 240 -10.08 -0.39 -23.98
C VAL A 240 -9.92 -1.08 -25.34
N THR A 241 -10.29 -0.38 -26.41
CA THR A 241 -10.25 -0.90 -27.78
C THR A 241 -9.13 -0.23 -28.56
N GLN A 242 -8.19 -1.00 -29.09
CA GLN A 242 -7.11 -0.50 -29.97
C GLN A 242 -7.53 -0.63 -31.43
N ARG A 243 -7.48 0.49 -32.17
CA ARG A 243 -7.84 0.54 -33.60
C ARG A 243 -6.81 1.38 -34.36
N ASN A 244 -6.13 0.76 -35.34
CA ASN A 244 -5.12 1.44 -36.15
C ASN A 244 -4.09 2.20 -35.28
N ASP A 245 -4.15 3.54 -35.30
CA ASP A 245 -3.26 4.46 -34.59
C ASP A 245 -3.85 5.03 -33.28
N ARG A 246 -5.05 4.60 -32.92
CA ARG A 246 -5.79 5.11 -31.73
C ARG A 246 -6.15 4.00 -30.76
N VAL A 247 -6.38 4.42 -29.54
CA VAL A 247 -7.02 3.62 -28.49
C VAL A 247 -8.28 4.34 -28.03
N VAL A 248 -9.39 3.63 -27.98
CA VAL A 248 -10.67 4.15 -27.46
C VAL A 248 -10.88 3.56 -26.06
N VAL A 249 -10.99 4.43 -25.07
CA VAL A 249 -11.25 4.05 -23.67
C VAL A 249 -12.68 4.46 -23.34
N ASP A 250 -13.52 3.48 -23.01
CA ASP A 250 -14.93 3.68 -22.73
C ASP A 250 -15.23 3.55 -21.22
N ALA A 251 -15.89 4.57 -20.67
CA ALA A 251 -16.37 4.61 -19.30
C ALA A 251 -17.90 4.76 -19.21
N GLY A 252 -18.61 4.43 -20.27
CA GLY A 252 -20.07 4.53 -20.36
C GLY A 252 -20.53 5.93 -20.74
N ASP A 253 -20.55 6.86 -19.80
CA ASP A 253 -20.99 8.24 -20.04
C ASP A 253 -19.89 9.10 -20.71
N VAL A 254 -18.64 8.66 -20.65
CA VAL A 254 -17.47 9.31 -21.26
C VAL A 254 -16.72 8.29 -22.10
N SER A 255 -16.35 8.70 -23.33
CA SER A 255 -15.47 7.92 -24.20
C SER A 255 -14.29 8.79 -24.65
N VAL A 256 -13.07 8.28 -24.52
CA VAL A 256 -11.83 9.00 -24.85
C VAL A 256 -11.14 8.29 -26.02
N SER A 257 -10.93 9.02 -27.14
CA SER A 257 -10.07 8.59 -28.22
C SER A 257 -8.67 9.16 -28.00
N ALA A 258 -7.66 8.30 -27.89
CA ALA A 258 -6.28 8.73 -27.61
C ALA A 258 -5.25 8.01 -28.48
N HIS A 259 -4.01 8.51 -28.56
CA HIS A 259 -2.90 7.80 -29.23
C HIS A 259 -2.32 6.70 -28.35
N ARG A 260 -2.36 6.85 -27.02
CA ARG A 260 -1.88 5.89 -26.02
C ARG A 260 -2.83 5.85 -24.84
N ALA A 261 -2.78 4.74 -24.07
CA ALA A 261 -3.43 4.64 -22.79
C ALA A 261 -2.44 4.22 -21.70
N VAL A 262 -2.64 4.70 -20.47
CA VAL A 262 -1.96 4.21 -19.27
C VAL A 262 -2.99 3.59 -18.34
N VAL A 263 -2.88 2.29 -18.06
CA VAL A 263 -3.72 1.60 -17.08
C VAL A 263 -3.01 1.61 -15.74
N ALA A 264 -3.55 2.36 -14.77
CA ALA A 264 -2.97 2.62 -13.46
C ALA A 264 -3.92 2.20 -12.31
N VAL A 265 -4.64 1.10 -12.52
CA VAL A 265 -5.54 0.50 -11.53
C VAL A 265 -4.96 -0.81 -10.97
N PRO A 266 -5.43 -1.31 -9.81
CA PRO A 266 -4.99 -2.59 -9.27
C PRO A 266 -5.12 -3.74 -10.30
N PRO A 267 -4.17 -4.71 -10.34
CA PRO A 267 -4.16 -5.75 -11.36
C PRO A 267 -5.49 -6.52 -11.48
N ALA A 268 -6.09 -6.93 -10.36
CA ALA A 268 -7.36 -7.66 -10.38
C ALA A 268 -8.52 -6.84 -11.00
N LEU A 269 -8.50 -5.51 -10.86
CA LEU A 269 -9.48 -4.63 -11.50
C LEU A 269 -9.15 -4.39 -12.98
N ALA A 270 -7.86 -4.36 -13.34
CA ALA A 270 -7.46 -4.30 -14.74
C ALA A 270 -7.91 -5.55 -15.52
N ALA A 271 -7.98 -6.72 -14.87
CA ALA A 271 -8.49 -7.96 -15.47
C ALA A 271 -9.99 -7.89 -15.81
N GLU A 272 -10.76 -6.98 -15.22
CA GLU A 272 -12.19 -6.80 -15.48
C GLU A 272 -12.49 -5.83 -16.64
N ILE A 273 -11.49 -5.08 -17.08
CA ILE A 273 -11.61 -4.22 -18.25
C ILE A 273 -11.60 -5.08 -19.51
N ALA A 274 -12.59 -4.90 -20.38
CA ALA A 274 -12.64 -5.58 -21.66
C ALA A 274 -11.59 -4.96 -22.63
N PHE A 275 -10.61 -5.74 -23.07
CA PHE A 275 -9.62 -5.30 -24.05
C PHE A 275 -9.92 -5.85 -25.44
N GLU A 276 -9.78 -5.00 -26.48
CA GLU A 276 -9.84 -5.39 -27.88
C GLU A 276 -8.61 -4.83 -28.62
N PRO A 277 -7.72 -5.68 -29.22
CA PRO A 277 -7.77 -7.14 -29.13
C PRO A 277 -7.67 -7.63 -27.69
N ALA A 278 -8.12 -8.86 -27.45
CA ALA A 278 -8.06 -9.46 -26.12
C ALA A 278 -6.60 -9.55 -25.59
N LEU A 279 -6.42 -9.38 -24.29
CA LEU A 279 -5.15 -9.66 -23.64
C LEU A 279 -4.81 -11.15 -23.79
N SER A 280 -3.52 -11.48 -23.82
CA SER A 280 -3.09 -12.90 -23.80
C SER A 280 -3.56 -13.61 -22.52
N ASP A 281 -3.79 -14.92 -22.61
CA ASP A 281 -4.17 -15.75 -21.46
C ASP A 281 -3.15 -15.65 -20.32
N ASP A 282 -1.87 -15.52 -20.65
CA ASP A 282 -0.79 -15.33 -19.66
C ASP A 282 -0.93 -14.00 -18.92
N ARG A 283 -1.22 -12.90 -19.61
CA ARG A 283 -1.46 -11.59 -18.98
C ARG A 283 -2.74 -11.60 -18.15
N MET A 284 -3.81 -12.18 -18.66
CA MET A 284 -5.06 -12.34 -17.90
C MET A 284 -4.85 -13.18 -16.64
N THR A 285 -4.05 -14.24 -16.73
CA THR A 285 -3.68 -15.06 -15.57
C THR A 285 -2.90 -14.24 -14.54
N LEU A 286 -1.90 -13.47 -14.97
CA LEU A 286 -1.15 -12.59 -14.08
C LEU A 286 -2.06 -11.59 -13.36
N LEU A 287 -2.86 -10.84 -14.12
CA LEU A 287 -3.72 -9.79 -13.57
C LEU A 287 -4.78 -10.34 -12.62
N SER A 288 -5.45 -11.44 -12.98
CA SER A 288 -6.53 -12.02 -12.17
C SER A 288 -6.03 -12.71 -10.89
N LYS A 289 -4.79 -13.20 -10.89
CA LYS A 289 -4.19 -13.87 -9.72
C LYS A 289 -3.32 -12.95 -8.85
N ALA A 290 -3.02 -11.74 -9.30
CA ALA A 290 -2.37 -10.72 -8.50
C ALA A 290 -3.43 -9.97 -7.68
N VAL A 291 -3.73 -10.46 -6.49
CA VAL A 291 -4.81 -9.96 -5.63
C VAL A 291 -4.25 -9.34 -4.36
N ALA A 292 -4.90 -8.29 -3.88
CA ALA A 292 -4.56 -7.70 -2.59
C ALA A 292 -5.31 -8.42 -1.46
N GLY A 293 -4.66 -8.56 -0.31
CA GLY A 293 -5.23 -9.26 0.82
C GLY A 293 -6.13 -8.38 1.69
N PRO A 294 -6.85 -9.00 2.65
CA PRO A 294 -7.63 -8.27 3.62
C PRO A 294 -6.75 -7.41 4.53
N GLU A 295 -7.08 -6.13 4.58
CA GLU A 295 -6.54 -5.18 5.55
C GLU A 295 -7.66 -4.28 6.03
N SER A 296 -7.70 -4.04 7.32
CA SER A 296 -8.56 -3.03 7.91
C SER A 296 -7.74 -2.04 8.72
N LYS A 297 -7.93 -0.78 8.38
CA LYS A 297 -7.40 0.35 9.14
C LYS A 297 -8.52 1.03 9.88
N THR A 298 -8.36 1.14 11.20
CA THR A 298 -9.28 1.88 12.08
C THR A 298 -8.55 3.08 12.65
N LEU A 299 -9.07 4.28 12.41
CA LEU A 299 -8.61 5.50 13.07
C LEU A 299 -9.45 5.73 14.32
N VAL A 300 -8.80 5.79 15.46
CA VAL A 300 -9.43 6.05 16.74
C VAL A 300 -8.96 7.42 17.23
N VAL A 301 -9.88 8.37 17.23
CA VAL A 301 -9.60 9.80 17.46
C VAL A 301 -9.98 10.19 18.86
N TYR A 302 -9.18 11.01 19.50
CA TYR A 302 -9.35 11.55 20.86
C TYR A 302 -9.08 13.05 20.83
N ASP A 303 -9.58 13.80 21.81
CA ASP A 303 -9.32 15.25 21.92
C ASP A 303 -7.83 15.58 21.97
N GLU A 304 -7.04 14.66 22.59
CA GLU A 304 -5.59 14.79 22.70
C GLU A 304 -4.90 13.41 22.71
N PRO A 305 -3.62 13.32 22.33
CA PRO A 305 -2.85 12.09 22.39
C PRO A 305 -2.44 11.76 23.84
N PHE A 306 -3.40 11.38 24.68
CA PHE A 306 -3.25 11.16 26.11
C PHE A 306 -2.14 10.14 26.45
N TRP A 307 -1.91 9.16 25.58
CA TRP A 307 -0.86 8.17 25.75
C TRP A 307 0.54 8.79 25.82
N ARG A 308 0.74 9.96 25.17
CA ARG A 308 2.02 10.66 25.23
C ARG A 308 2.30 11.19 26.64
N ALA A 309 1.29 11.75 27.30
CA ALA A 309 1.39 12.20 28.69
C ALA A 309 1.58 11.03 29.66
N ASP A 310 1.04 9.85 29.33
CA ASP A 310 1.19 8.61 30.12
C ASP A 310 2.53 7.91 29.85
N GLY A 311 3.41 8.50 29.02
CA GLY A 311 4.75 8.01 28.70
C GLY A 311 4.80 6.91 27.65
N PHE A 312 3.76 6.80 26.79
CA PHE A 312 3.70 5.84 25.70
C PHE A 312 3.86 6.51 24.34
N SER A 313 4.40 5.76 23.39
CA SER A 313 4.56 6.22 22.00
C SER A 313 3.27 6.10 21.16
N GLY A 314 2.27 5.38 21.63
CA GLY A 314 1.12 4.96 20.81
C GLY A 314 1.38 3.73 19.96
N GLN A 315 2.64 3.27 19.83
CA GLN A 315 2.95 2.03 19.14
C GLN A 315 2.65 0.83 20.05
N THR A 316 1.78 -0.06 19.59
CA THR A 316 1.50 -1.32 20.28
C THR A 316 1.45 -2.48 19.29
N SER A 317 1.76 -3.69 19.76
CA SER A 317 1.71 -4.92 18.98
C SER A 317 1.08 -6.04 19.80
N GLU A 318 0.08 -6.73 19.21
CA GLU A 318 -0.61 -7.88 19.80
C GLU A 318 -1.09 -8.83 18.71
N PRO A 319 -0.28 -9.86 18.36
CA PRO A 319 -0.63 -10.80 17.31
C PRO A 319 -2.00 -11.45 17.54
N GLY A 320 -2.85 -11.45 16.51
CA GLY A 320 -4.18 -12.06 16.53
C GLY A 320 -5.27 -11.26 17.25
N SER A 321 -4.97 -10.07 17.76
CA SER A 321 -5.94 -9.16 18.40
C SER A 321 -6.83 -8.46 17.38
N ALA A 322 -7.97 -7.91 17.82
CA ALA A 322 -8.79 -7.01 17.00
C ALA A 322 -8.08 -5.67 16.65
N SER A 323 -6.89 -5.45 17.20
CA SER A 323 -6.02 -4.31 16.95
C SER A 323 -4.57 -4.82 17.01
N GLU A 324 -4.08 -5.46 15.92
CA GLU A 324 -2.78 -6.14 15.94
C GLU A 324 -1.61 -5.18 16.10
N VAL A 325 -1.63 -4.09 15.34
CA VAL A 325 -0.58 -3.06 15.37
C VAL A 325 -1.22 -1.69 15.49
N THR A 326 -0.65 -0.84 16.33
CA THR A 326 -1.05 0.57 16.39
C THR A 326 0.13 1.50 16.24
N LEU A 327 -0.12 2.65 15.63
CA LEU A 327 0.82 3.75 15.48
C LEU A 327 0.15 5.06 15.86
N ASP A 328 0.94 5.99 16.37
CA ASP A 328 0.50 7.38 16.54
C ASP A 328 0.45 8.06 15.18
N ALA A 329 -0.74 8.42 14.73
CA ALA A 329 -1.01 9.12 13.48
C ALA A 329 -1.55 10.53 13.72
N SER A 330 -1.29 11.09 14.89
CA SER A 330 -1.71 12.46 15.23
C SER A 330 -1.05 13.47 14.29
N PRO A 331 -1.76 14.55 13.91
CA PRO A 331 -1.21 15.58 13.04
C PRO A 331 -0.02 16.30 13.69
N VAL A 332 0.72 17.08 12.92
CA VAL A 332 1.91 17.82 13.36
C VAL A 332 1.62 18.75 14.54
N THR A 333 0.40 19.28 14.63
CA THR A 333 -0.08 20.10 15.75
C THR A 333 -0.17 19.35 17.08
N GLY A 334 -0.12 18.00 17.03
CA GLY A 334 -0.32 17.12 18.18
C GLY A 334 -1.79 17.01 18.63
N ARG A 335 -2.73 17.66 17.96
CA ARG A 335 -4.18 17.58 18.23
C ARG A 335 -4.94 17.56 16.92
N PRO A 336 -6.01 16.73 16.84
CA PRO A 336 -6.45 15.72 17.82
C PRO A 336 -5.44 14.58 17.97
N GLY A 337 -5.59 13.78 19.06
CA GLY A 337 -4.85 12.53 19.19
C GLY A 337 -5.42 11.46 18.30
N VAL A 338 -4.61 10.81 17.47
CA VAL A 338 -5.06 9.77 16.53
C VAL A 338 -4.23 8.51 16.69
N ILE A 339 -4.87 7.40 17.02
CA ILE A 339 -4.29 6.05 16.92
C ILE A 339 -4.76 5.44 15.61
N ALA A 340 -3.81 5.10 14.73
CA ALA A 340 -4.07 4.21 13.61
C ALA A 340 -3.87 2.76 14.07
N SER A 341 -4.94 1.99 14.00
CA SER A 341 -4.98 0.56 14.35
C SER A 341 -5.14 -0.28 13.10
N PHE A 342 -4.38 -1.36 13.00
CA PHE A 342 -4.36 -2.25 11.85
C PHE A 342 -4.65 -3.70 12.23
N THR A 343 -5.34 -4.38 11.33
CA THR A 343 -5.46 -5.85 11.29
C THR A 343 -5.20 -6.34 9.87
N PHE A 344 -4.60 -7.53 9.74
CA PHE A 344 -4.12 -8.06 8.46
C PHE A 344 -4.60 -9.49 8.20
N GLY A 345 -4.81 -9.84 6.92
CA GLY A 345 -5.09 -11.18 6.46
C GLY A 345 -6.28 -11.82 7.17
N VAL A 346 -6.12 -13.04 7.63
CA VAL A 346 -7.19 -13.82 8.31
C VAL A 346 -7.73 -13.12 9.57
N VAL A 347 -6.90 -12.31 10.25
CA VAL A 347 -7.35 -11.55 11.43
C VAL A 347 -8.29 -10.43 11.01
N ALA A 348 -7.96 -9.68 9.95
CA ALA A 348 -8.83 -8.65 9.40
C ALA A 348 -10.18 -9.24 8.96
N SER A 349 -10.17 -10.34 8.20
CA SER A 349 -11.39 -11.02 7.77
C SER A 349 -12.27 -11.43 8.95
N ARG A 350 -11.66 -12.00 10.02
CA ARG A 350 -12.38 -12.43 11.22
C ARG A 350 -12.98 -11.23 11.98
N VAL A 351 -12.21 -10.16 12.15
CA VAL A 351 -12.67 -8.96 12.86
C VAL A 351 -13.76 -8.24 12.07
N ASP A 352 -13.62 -8.15 10.75
CA ASP A 352 -14.59 -7.49 9.87
C ASP A 352 -15.88 -8.31 9.65
N ALA A 353 -15.90 -9.59 10.04
CA ALA A 353 -17.11 -10.41 10.08
C ALA A 353 -17.98 -10.16 11.32
N LEU A 354 -17.43 -9.50 12.35
CA LEU A 354 -18.21 -9.10 13.54
C LEU A 354 -19.20 -8.00 13.19
N GLU A 355 -20.33 -7.98 13.92
CA GLU A 355 -21.25 -6.85 13.85
C GLU A 355 -20.55 -5.54 14.24
N PRO A 356 -20.89 -4.38 13.63
CA PRO A 356 -20.18 -3.12 13.85
C PRO A 356 -20.00 -2.74 15.32
N SER A 357 -21.00 -2.96 16.16
CA SER A 357 -20.92 -2.67 17.59
C SER A 357 -19.98 -3.61 18.34
N GLU A 358 -19.91 -4.87 17.93
CA GLU A 358 -19.01 -5.88 18.52
C GLU A 358 -17.57 -5.63 18.09
N ARG A 359 -17.36 -5.32 16.82
CA ARG A 359 -16.05 -4.96 16.27
C ARG A 359 -15.48 -3.73 16.97
N ARG A 360 -16.29 -2.64 17.07
CA ARG A 360 -15.91 -1.44 17.82
C ARG A 360 -15.52 -1.79 19.26
N ARG A 361 -16.32 -2.61 19.95
CA ARG A 361 -16.04 -3.04 21.34
C ARG A 361 -14.76 -3.84 21.42
N ALA A 362 -14.49 -4.75 20.47
CA ALA A 362 -13.27 -5.55 20.45
C ALA A 362 -12.01 -4.68 20.25
N VAL A 363 -12.04 -3.74 19.29
CA VAL A 363 -10.91 -2.83 19.04
C VAL A 363 -10.67 -1.92 20.25
N LEU A 364 -11.71 -1.26 20.78
CA LEU A 364 -11.57 -0.38 21.95
C LEU A 364 -11.17 -1.13 23.21
N GLY A 365 -11.66 -2.36 23.38
CA GLY A 365 -11.23 -3.25 24.48
C GLY A 365 -9.74 -3.57 24.42
N ALA A 366 -9.24 -3.92 23.22
CA ALA A 366 -7.81 -4.18 23.01
C ALA A 366 -6.96 -2.92 23.26
N LEU A 367 -7.40 -1.75 22.81
CA LEU A 367 -6.70 -0.48 23.08
C LEU A 367 -6.71 -0.13 24.56
N SER A 368 -7.85 -0.29 25.25
CA SER A 368 -7.99 0.02 26.68
C SER A 368 -7.14 -0.87 27.57
N ALA A 369 -7.00 -2.14 27.22
CA ALA A 369 -6.13 -3.07 27.94
C ALA A 369 -4.65 -2.67 27.87
N ARG A 370 -4.26 -1.95 26.81
CA ARG A 370 -2.88 -1.52 26.56
C ARG A 370 -2.60 -0.08 26.99
N LEU A 371 -3.46 0.85 26.61
CA LEU A 371 -3.26 2.29 26.80
C LEU A 371 -4.07 2.87 27.98
N GLY A 372 -4.84 2.03 28.66
CA GLY A 372 -5.65 2.44 29.81
C GLY A 372 -7.09 2.84 29.45
N PRO A 373 -7.93 3.10 30.46
CA PRO A 373 -9.38 3.27 30.30
C PRO A 373 -9.80 4.45 29.41
N ARG A 374 -8.96 5.48 29.28
CA ARG A 374 -9.22 6.62 28.37
C ARG A 374 -9.40 6.18 26.92
N ALA A 375 -8.76 5.08 26.53
CA ALA A 375 -8.86 4.54 25.18
C ALA A 375 -10.26 4.00 24.82
N ALA A 376 -11.12 3.76 25.82
CA ALA A 376 -12.49 3.30 25.58
C ALA A 376 -13.44 4.40 25.06
N SER A 377 -13.06 5.69 25.17
CA SER A 377 -13.95 6.83 24.90
C SER A 377 -13.36 7.75 23.83
N PRO A 378 -13.28 7.30 22.57
CA PRO A 378 -12.83 8.15 21.47
C PRO A 378 -13.93 9.13 21.06
N THR A 379 -13.52 10.29 20.53
CA THR A 379 -14.43 11.27 19.89
C THR A 379 -14.90 10.79 18.53
N GLU A 380 -14.01 10.11 17.78
CA GLU A 380 -14.35 9.52 16.47
C GLU A 380 -13.77 8.11 16.35
N PHE A 381 -14.47 7.25 15.61
CA PHE A 381 -14.06 5.89 15.31
C PHE A 381 -14.35 5.60 13.84
N ILE A 382 -13.30 5.61 13.01
CA ILE A 382 -13.40 5.55 11.55
C ILE A 382 -12.78 4.26 11.05
N GLU A 383 -13.61 3.35 10.55
CA GLU A 383 -13.17 2.08 9.98
C GLU A 383 -13.01 2.18 8.46
N THR A 384 -12.00 1.50 7.96
CA THR A 384 -11.79 1.35 6.52
C THR A 384 -11.35 -0.08 6.22
N PRO A 385 -12.31 -0.99 5.97
CA PRO A 385 -12.03 -2.34 5.51
C PRO A 385 -11.66 -2.29 4.02
N TRP A 386 -10.38 -2.09 3.71
CA TRP A 386 -9.89 -1.85 2.36
C TRP A 386 -10.22 -2.98 1.37
N TRP A 387 -10.34 -4.20 1.83
CA TRP A 387 -10.69 -5.35 0.99
C TRP A 387 -12.15 -5.38 0.56
N LYS A 388 -13.03 -4.61 1.23
CA LYS A 388 -14.44 -4.42 0.85
C LYS A 388 -14.66 -3.21 -0.06
N GLU A 389 -13.62 -2.40 -0.31
CA GLU A 389 -13.68 -1.25 -1.19
C GLU A 389 -13.77 -1.71 -2.66
N GLU A 390 -14.85 -1.36 -3.34
CA GLU A 390 -15.19 -1.80 -4.70
C GLU A 390 -14.04 -1.62 -5.70
N TRP A 391 -13.40 -0.45 -5.69
CA TRP A 391 -12.35 -0.07 -6.65
C TRP A 391 -10.93 -0.27 -6.13
N THR A 392 -10.77 -1.09 -5.07
CA THR A 392 -9.46 -1.42 -4.50
C THR A 392 -9.34 -2.91 -4.26
N ARG A 393 -10.33 -3.51 -3.57
CA ARG A 393 -10.43 -4.93 -3.20
C ARG A 393 -9.23 -5.45 -2.42
N GLY A 394 -8.64 -4.59 -1.61
CA GLY A 394 -7.51 -4.91 -0.75
C GLY A 394 -6.48 -3.79 -0.67
N CYS A 395 -5.54 -3.94 0.25
CA CYS A 395 -4.43 -3.03 0.54
C CYS A 395 -3.25 -3.87 1.10
N SER A 396 -2.01 -3.45 1.10
CA SER A 396 -1.48 -2.22 0.52
C SER A 396 -1.17 -2.41 -0.97
N MET A 397 -0.89 -3.63 -1.42
CA MET A 397 -0.54 -4.03 -2.78
C MET A 397 -1.12 -5.41 -3.11
N ALA A 398 -1.15 -5.75 -4.39
CA ALA A 398 -1.38 -7.12 -4.81
C ALA A 398 -0.15 -7.99 -4.47
N HIS A 399 -0.37 -9.17 -3.94
CA HIS A 399 0.66 -10.19 -3.76
C HIS A 399 0.65 -11.17 -4.94
N PHE A 400 1.80 -11.80 -5.18
CA PHE A 400 1.97 -12.78 -6.23
C PHE A 400 2.07 -14.17 -5.63
N ALA A 401 1.19 -15.06 -6.08
CA ALA A 401 1.19 -16.46 -5.68
C ALA A 401 2.42 -17.20 -6.23
N PRO A 402 2.79 -18.37 -5.65
CA PRO A 402 3.88 -19.18 -6.16
C PRO A 402 3.78 -19.45 -7.67
N GLY A 403 4.91 -19.28 -8.36
CA GLY A 403 5.04 -19.49 -9.81
C GLY A 403 4.58 -18.32 -10.69
N LEU A 404 3.93 -17.27 -10.15
CA LEU A 404 3.46 -16.14 -10.96
C LEU A 404 4.61 -15.26 -11.46
N LEU A 405 5.58 -14.94 -10.61
CA LEU A 405 6.67 -14.04 -10.97
C LEU A 405 7.61 -14.66 -12.00
N THR A 406 7.99 -15.91 -11.82
CA THR A 406 8.90 -16.60 -12.77
C THR A 406 8.26 -16.86 -14.11
N ARG A 407 6.94 -17.06 -14.16
CA ARG A 407 6.23 -17.36 -15.40
C ARG A 407 5.75 -16.13 -16.14
N TYR A 408 5.26 -15.13 -15.43
CA TYR A 408 4.54 -14.01 -16.01
C TYR A 408 5.13 -12.64 -15.65
N GLY A 409 6.16 -12.57 -14.82
CA GLY A 409 6.73 -11.33 -14.29
C GLY A 409 7.03 -10.25 -15.35
N PRO A 410 7.64 -10.57 -16.52
CA PRO A 410 7.86 -9.59 -17.59
C PRO A 410 6.60 -8.84 -18.00
N LEU A 411 5.45 -9.52 -18.00
CA LEU A 411 4.16 -8.95 -18.42
C LEU A 411 3.62 -7.85 -17.46
N LEU A 412 4.20 -7.70 -16.25
CA LEU A 412 3.82 -6.62 -15.34
C LEU A 412 4.02 -5.23 -15.95
N ARG A 413 5.06 -5.08 -16.79
CA ARG A 413 5.49 -3.78 -17.34
C ARG A 413 5.47 -3.71 -18.85
N GLU A 414 5.54 -4.85 -19.53
CA GLU A 414 5.56 -4.90 -20.98
C GLU A 414 4.31 -4.21 -21.57
N PRO A 415 4.43 -3.20 -22.44
CA PRO A 415 3.29 -2.58 -23.09
C PRO A 415 2.47 -3.58 -23.89
N PHE A 416 1.16 -3.37 -23.93
CA PHE A 416 0.25 -4.11 -24.80
C PHE A 416 -0.19 -3.21 -25.96
N GLY A 417 0.59 -3.24 -27.04
CA GLY A 417 0.39 -2.33 -28.16
C GLY A 417 0.49 -0.86 -27.75
N ARG A 418 -0.63 -0.17 -27.69
CA ARG A 418 -0.71 1.26 -27.29
C ARG A 418 -1.04 1.46 -25.82
N VAL A 419 -1.16 0.39 -25.05
CA VAL A 419 -1.50 0.40 -23.61
C VAL A 419 -0.24 0.19 -22.78
N HIS A 420 0.06 1.15 -21.91
CA HIS A 420 1.13 1.11 -20.91
C HIS A 420 0.55 0.81 -19.52
N TRP A 421 1.35 0.29 -18.63
CA TRP A 421 0.92 -0.13 -17.29
C TRP A 421 1.61 0.70 -16.22
N ALA A 422 0.86 1.16 -15.25
CA ALA A 422 1.38 1.82 -14.06
C ALA A 422 0.66 1.26 -12.82
N GLY A 423 1.15 1.63 -11.64
CA GLY A 423 0.70 1.11 -10.36
C GLY A 423 1.90 0.62 -9.57
N THR A 424 1.81 0.67 -8.24
CA THR A 424 2.92 0.27 -7.38
C THR A 424 3.37 -1.18 -7.62
N GLU A 425 2.48 -2.04 -8.11
CA GLU A 425 2.75 -3.43 -8.49
C GLU A 425 3.69 -3.56 -9.69
N THR A 426 3.83 -2.51 -10.49
CA THR A 426 4.74 -2.46 -11.64
C THR A 426 6.07 -1.78 -11.33
N SER A 427 6.26 -1.29 -10.11
CA SER A 427 7.49 -0.62 -9.69
C SER A 427 8.61 -1.62 -9.42
N THR A 428 9.84 -1.23 -9.72
CA THR A 428 11.04 -2.03 -9.46
C THR A 428 11.60 -1.79 -8.05
N THR A 429 11.33 -0.61 -7.48
CA THR A 429 11.71 -0.24 -6.12
C THR A 429 10.50 0.31 -5.37
N SER A 430 10.52 0.29 -4.06
CA SER A 430 9.42 0.76 -3.21
C SER A 430 8.06 0.15 -3.59
N HIS A 431 8.08 -1.11 -4.07
CA HIS A 431 6.89 -1.88 -4.42
C HIS A 431 5.91 -1.90 -3.24
N GLY A 432 4.63 -1.67 -3.48
CA GLY A 432 3.62 -1.57 -2.43
C GLY A 432 3.53 -0.22 -1.69
N ALA A 433 4.48 0.70 -1.90
CA ALA A 433 4.49 2.02 -1.29
C ALA A 433 3.96 3.11 -2.24
N ILE A 434 3.65 4.29 -1.69
CA ILE A 434 3.27 5.49 -2.46
C ILE A 434 4.40 5.87 -3.45
N ASP A 435 5.65 5.77 -3.01
CA ASP A 435 6.84 6.03 -3.82
C ASP A 435 6.91 5.13 -5.05
N GLY A 436 6.61 3.85 -4.90
CA GLY A 436 6.55 2.92 -6.03
C GLY A 436 5.44 3.27 -7.03
N ALA A 437 4.30 3.79 -6.55
CA ALA A 437 3.25 4.28 -7.43
C ALA A 437 3.72 5.49 -8.26
N VAL A 438 4.39 6.47 -7.62
CA VAL A 438 4.98 7.64 -8.31
C VAL A 438 5.99 7.19 -9.36
N ARG A 439 6.98 6.36 -8.98
CA ARG A 439 8.00 5.83 -9.91
C ARG A 439 7.41 5.11 -11.09
N SER A 440 6.35 4.32 -10.88
CA SER A 440 5.67 3.59 -11.95
C SER A 440 4.96 4.54 -12.93
N GLY A 441 4.39 5.63 -12.43
CA GLY A 441 3.79 6.67 -13.24
C GLY A 441 4.83 7.43 -14.08
N GLU A 442 5.96 7.78 -13.48
CA GLU A 442 7.09 8.42 -14.17
C GLU A 442 7.66 7.52 -15.28
N ARG A 443 7.83 6.22 -15.00
CA ARG A 443 8.27 5.25 -15.99
C ARG A 443 7.29 5.15 -17.16
N ALA A 444 5.99 4.99 -16.90
CA ALA A 444 4.98 4.89 -17.95
C ALA A 444 4.92 6.17 -18.83
N ALA A 445 5.07 7.34 -18.21
CA ALA A 445 5.17 8.59 -18.93
C ALA A 445 6.43 8.66 -19.80
N ALA A 446 7.60 8.25 -19.27
CA ALA A 446 8.86 8.24 -20.01
C ALA A 446 8.82 7.28 -21.21
N GLU A 447 8.21 6.10 -21.09
CA GLU A 447 7.98 5.16 -22.19
C GLU A 447 7.21 5.80 -23.35
N ILE A 448 6.16 6.57 -23.03
CA ILE A 448 5.32 7.23 -24.04
C ILE A 448 6.06 8.42 -24.67
N LEU A 449 6.73 9.24 -23.88
CA LEU A 449 7.49 10.40 -24.37
C LEU A 449 8.72 9.99 -25.20
N GLY A 450 9.37 8.87 -24.87
CA GLY A 450 10.52 8.35 -25.58
C GLY A 450 10.19 7.57 -26.86
N SER A 451 8.92 7.21 -27.08
CA SER A 451 8.43 6.49 -28.27
C SER A 451 7.83 7.41 -29.35
N GLY A 452 7.98 8.74 -29.19
CA GLY A 452 7.46 9.77 -30.10
C GLY A 452 8.45 10.23 -31.15
#